data_0dc6962f5837ef7b39a03be279a36722
#
_entry.id   0dc6962f5837ef7b39a03be279a36722
#
_cell.length_a   1.000
_cell.length_b   1.000
_cell.length_c   1.000
_cell.angle_alpha   90.00
_cell.angle_beta   90.00
_cell.angle_gamma   90.00
#
_symmetry.space_group_name_H-M   'P 1'
#
loop_
_entity.id
_entity.type
_entity.pdbx_description
1 polymer ?
#
loop_
_entity_poly.entity_id
_entity_poly.type
_entity_poly.pdbx_seq_one_letter_code
_entity_poly.pdbx_strand_id
1 'polypeptide(L)'
;YEVLPAGSCYPERCVTAFTASEVECLAILEHRRWLRERQRAGWRYGTAKDVERRRSPYMVPWEELPDRAKEWNRSAVRSIPSLLASVNLAVVK
;
A
#
# COMPACT_ATOMS: atom_id res chain seq x y z
N TYR A 1 7.34 1.43 -11.63
CA TYR A 1 6.65 0.18 -12.02
C TYR A 1 5.51 0.50 -12.97
N GLU A 2 5.28 -0.39 -13.90
CA GLU A 2 4.15 -0.33 -14.81
C GLU A 2 3.29 -1.58 -14.63
N VAL A 3 2.01 -1.45 -14.91
CA VAL A 3 1.06 -2.57 -14.90
C VAL A 3 0.62 -2.81 -16.33
N LEU A 4 0.86 -4.03 -16.84
CA LEU A 4 0.57 -4.43 -18.22
C LEU A 4 -0.19 -5.75 -18.23
N PRO A 5 -0.92 -6.09 -19.33
CA PRO A 5 -1.43 -7.45 -19.53
C PRO A 5 -0.27 -8.45 -19.44
N ALA A 6 -0.50 -9.58 -18.77
CA ALA A 6 0.56 -10.56 -18.51
C ALA A 6 1.29 -11.04 -19.76
N GLY A 7 0.59 -11.17 -20.89
CA GLY A 7 1.18 -11.56 -22.16
C GLY A 7 2.02 -10.50 -22.85
N SER A 8 2.06 -9.27 -22.33
CA SER A 8 2.78 -8.13 -22.94
C SER A 8 4.16 -7.94 -22.35
N CYS A 9 4.53 -8.61 -21.26
CA CYS A 9 5.82 -8.41 -20.59
C CYS A 9 6.78 -9.56 -20.89
N TYR A 10 8.08 -9.25 -20.89
CA TYR A 10 9.13 -10.26 -20.95
C TYR A 10 9.30 -10.89 -19.55
N PRO A 11 9.52 -12.22 -19.43
CA PRO A 11 9.63 -12.89 -18.14
C PRO A 11 10.64 -12.24 -17.19
N GLU A 12 11.78 -11.79 -17.67
CA GLU A 12 12.83 -11.17 -16.87
C GLU A 12 12.45 -9.78 -16.35
N ARG A 13 11.40 -9.17 -16.90
CA ARG A 13 10.92 -7.84 -16.46
C ARG A 13 9.66 -7.93 -15.61
N CYS A 14 9.00 -9.08 -15.58
CA CYS A 14 7.80 -9.28 -14.78
C CYS A 14 8.15 -9.42 -13.30
N VAL A 15 7.44 -8.71 -12.45
CA VAL A 15 7.61 -8.79 -11.01
C VAL A 15 6.63 -9.80 -10.45
N THR A 16 7.15 -10.91 -9.93
CA THR A 16 6.36 -11.96 -9.27
C THR A 16 6.32 -11.76 -7.75
N ALA A 17 7.33 -11.09 -7.20
CA ALA A 17 7.41 -10.71 -5.79
C ALA A 17 8.29 -9.48 -5.64
N PHE A 18 8.00 -8.67 -4.64
CA PHE A 18 8.85 -7.52 -4.30
C PHE A 18 9.93 -7.94 -3.29
N THR A 19 11.09 -7.30 -3.36
CA THR A 19 12.12 -7.43 -2.33
C THR A 19 11.66 -6.76 -1.05
N ALA A 20 12.32 -7.05 0.08
CA ALA A 20 12.00 -6.41 1.36
C ALA A 20 12.12 -4.89 1.28
N SER A 21 13.15 -4.38 0.60
CA SER A 21 13.32 -2.92 0.42
C SER A 21 12.23 -2.30 -0.43
N GLU A 22 11.80 -3.00 -1.47
CA GLU A 22 10.68 -2.56 -2.33
C GLU A 22 9.37 -2.53 -1.58
N VAL A 23 9.09 -3.57 -0.77
CA VAL A 23 7.89 -3.63 0.08
C VAL A 23 7.87 -2.45 1.04
N GLU A 24 8.98 -2.17 1.73
CA GLU A 24 9.06 -1.06 2.68
C GLU A 24 8.80 0.29 2.01
N CYS A 25 9.46 0.55 0.89
CA CYS A 25 9.30 1.79 0.14
C CYS A 25 7.85 1.99 -0.33
N LEU A 26 7.24 0.95 -0.91
CA LEU A 26 5.88 1.01 -1.42
C LEU A 26 4.86 1.12 -0.28
N ALA A 27 5.10 0.47 0.86
CA ALA A 27 4.24 0.56 2.03
C ALA A 27 4.22 1.98 2.60
N ILE A 28 5.36 2.65 2.65
CA ILE A 28 5.46 4.05 3.07
C ILE A 28 4.65 4.95 2.12
N LEU A 29 4.80 4.76 0.82
CA LEU A 29 4.06 5.54 -0.18
C LEU A 29 2.56 5.30 -0.08
N GLU A 30 2.13 4.05 0.15
CA GLU A 30 0.72 3.71 0.33
C GLU A 30 0.14 4.38 1.57
N HIS A 31 0.87 4.40 2.68
CA HIS A 31 0.43 5.10 3.88
C HIS A 31 0.28 6.60 3.65
N ARG A 32 1.23 7.22 2.93
CA ARG A 32 1.16 8.65 2.58
C ARG A 32 -0.06 8.95 1.71
N ARG A 33 -0.35 8.07 0.74
CA ARG A 33 -1.54 8.20 -0.11
C ARG A 33 -2.81 8.12 0.73
N TRP A 34 -2.90 7.12 1.61
CA TRP A 34 -4.03 6.92 2.50
C TRP A 34 -4.25 8.14 3.40
N LEU A 35 -3.19 8.67 4.01
CA LEU A 35 -3.26 9.87 4.84
C LEU A 35 -3.86 11.06 4.09
N ARG A 36 -3.37 11.32 2.87
CA ARG A 36 -3.87 12.44 2.07
C ARG A 36 -5.33 12.29 1.72
N GLU A 37 -5.73 11.09 1.33
CA GLU A 37 -7.12 10.80 0.99
C GLU A 37 -8.03 11.00 2.20
N ARG A 38 -7.63 10.49 3.36
CA ARG A 38 -8.40 10.64 4.60
C ARG A 38 -8.47 12.08 5.06
N GLN A 39 -7.38 12.82 4.97
CA GLN A 39 -7.37 14.25 5.31
C GLN A 39 -8.34 15.05 4.44
N ARG A 40 -8.39 14.76 3.16
CA ARG A 40 -9.37 15.38 2.24
C ARG A 40 -10.80 15.05 2.62
N ALA A 41 -11.04 13.87 3.15
CA ALA A 41 -12.36 13.46 3.63
C ALA A 41 -12.69 13.98 5.02
N GLY A 42 -11.81 14.78 5.63
CA GLY A 42 -12.07 15.42 6.92
C GLY A 42 -11.60 14.62 8.13
N TRP A 43 -10.88 13.52 7.92
CA TRP A 43 -10.34 12.72 9.02
C TRP A 43 -9.17 13.43 9.71
N ARG A 44 -9.07 13.23 11.02
CA ARG A 44 -8.00 13.77 11.86
C ARG A 44 -7.56 12.71 12.87
N TYR A 45 -6.42 12.97 13.50
CA TYR A 45 -5.91 12.09 14.57
C TYR A 45 -6.87 12.08 15.76
N GLY A 46 -7.02 10.91 16.35
CA GLY A 46 -7.71 10.71 17.62
C GLY A 46 -7.16 9.45 18.29
N THR A 47 -7.26 9.38 19.61
CA THR A 47 -6.69 8.26 20.39
C THR A 47 -7.43 6.94 20.17
N ALA A 48 -8.66 7.00 19.66
CA ALA A 48 -9.46 5.83 19.31
C ALA A 48 -10.20 6.11 17.99
N LYS A 49 -10.52 5.03 17.27
CA LYS A 49 -11.28 5.14 16.02
C LYS A 49 -12.71 5.60 16.33
N ASP A 50 -13.13 6.67 15.66
CA ASP A 50 -14.46 7.24 15.76
C ASP A 50 -14.94 7.64 14.36
N VAL A 51 -15.80 6.83 13.78
CA VAL A 51 -16.28 7.04 12.41
C VAL A 51 -17.16 8.27 12.31
N GLU A 52 -18.00 8.53 13.31
CA GLU A 52 -18.91 9.68 13.30
C GLU A 52 -18.15 11.00 13.32
N ARG A 53 -17.09 11.08 14.12
CA ARG A 53 -16.25 12.28 14.24
C ARG A 53 -15.08 12.27 13.28
N ARG A 54 -14.89 11.19 12.53
CA ARG A 54 -13.78 10.98 11.59
C ARG A 54 -12.43 11.13 12.29
N ARG A 55 -12.23 10.31 13.32
CA ARG A 55 -10.97 10.25 14.08
C ARG A 55 -10.35 8.87 13.96
N SER A 56 -9.03 8.81 13.85
CA SER A 56 -8.30 7.55 13.80
C SER A 56 -6.91 7.73 14.43
N PRO A 57 -6.46 6.73 15.22
CA PRO A 57 -5.11 6.74 15.78
C PRO A 57 -4.03 6.52 14.73
N TYR A 58 -4.40 6.11 13.53
CA TYR A 58 -3.46 5.86 12.42
C TYR A 58 -3.23 7.11 11.54
N MET A 59 -3.85 8.24 11.87
CA MET A 59 -3.63 9.51 11.18
C MET A 59 -2.33 10.16 11.65
N VAL A 60 -1.22 9.47 11.47
CA VAL A 60 0.14 9.87 11.89
C VAL A 60 1.13 9.55 10.78
N PRO A 61 2.32 10.18 10.77
CA PRO A 61 3.39 9.81 9.84
C PRO A 61 3.80 8.36 10.01
N TRP A 62 4.41 7.79 8.98
CA TRP A 62 4.85 6.39 8.97
C TRP A 62 5.70 6.04 10.21
N GLU A 63 6.61 6.92 10.60
CA GLU A 63 7.52 6.71 11.71
C GLU A 63 6.80 6.53 13.05
N GLU A 64 5.60 7.09 13.18
CA GLU A 64 4.79 7.02 14.40
C GLU A 64 3.74 5.91 14.35
N LEU A 65 3.61 5.21 13.23
CA LEU A 65 2.68 4.09 13.11
C LEU A 65 3.12 2.92 14.00
N PRO A 66 2.16 2.25 14.67
CA PRO A 66 2.45 0.96 15.31
C PRO A 66 2.92 -0.07 14.27
N ASP A 67 3.79 -1.00 14.69
CA ASP A 67 4.30 -2.04 13.80
C ASP A 67 3.19 -2.87 13.15
N ARG A 68 2.12 -3.11 13.87
CA ARG A 68 0.94 -3.81 13.36
C ARG A 68 0.33 -3.09 12.15
N ALA A 69 0.20 -1.79 12.24
CA ALA A 69 -0.35 -0.99 11.13
C ALA A 69 0.62 -0.91 9.96
N LYS A 70 1.92 -0.80 10.22
CA LYS A 70 2.95 -0.90 9.19
C LYS A 70 2.89 -2.23 8.46
N GLU A 71 2.71 -3.33 9.19
CA GLU A 71 2.63 -4.67 8.59
C GLU A 71 1.37 -4.83 7.73
N TRP A 72 0.26 -4.20 8.07
CA TRP A 72 -0.92 -4.18 7.21
C TRP A 72 -0.61 -3.58 5.83
N ASN A 73 0.12 -2.46 5.80
CA ASN A 73 0.53 -1.83 4.55
C ASN A 73 1.52 -2.72 3.79
N ARG A 74 2.47 -3.35 4.47
CA ARG A 74 3.42 -4.27 3.85
C ARG A 74 2.73 -5.48 3.24
N SER A 75 1.78 -6.08 3.96
CA SER A 75 1.01 -7.23 3.47
C SER A 75 0.19 -6.87 2.24
N ALA A 76 -0.45 -5.70 2.23
CA ALA A 76 -1.19 -5.22 1.07
C ALA A 76 -0.28 -5.07 -0.14
N VAL A 77 0.90 -4.48 0.03
CA VAL A 77 1.88 -4.31 -1.06
C VAL A 77 2.38 -5.67 -1.56
N ARG A 78 2.69 -6.61 -0.67
CA ARG A 78 3.17 -7.94 -1.05
C ARG A 78 2.17 -8.69 -1.91
N SER A 79 0.88 -8.43 -1.75
CA SER A 79 -0.17 -9.12 -2.49
C SER A 79 -0.39 -8.59 -3.90
N ILE A 80 0.15 -7.40 -4.25
CA ILE A 80 -0.09 -6.76 -5.54
C ILE A 80 0.28 -7.63 -6.74
N PRO A 81 1.47 -8.26 -6.83
CA PRO A 81 1.80 -9.10 -7.98
C PRO A 81 0.84 -10.26 -8.15
N SER A 82 0.46 -10.93 -7.05
CA SER A 82 -0.49 -12.06 -7.09
C SER A 82 -1.89 -11.62 -7.49
N LEU A 83 -2.37 -10.49 -6.98
CA LEU A 83 -3.68 -9.94 -7.34
C LEU A 83 -3.73 -9.59 -8.82
N LEU A 84 -2.69 -8.97 -9.35
CA LEU A 84 -2.64 -8.63 -10.77
C LEU A 84 -2.56 -9.89 -11.64
N ALA A 85 -1.80 -10.89 -11.23
CA ALA A 85 -1.71 -12.16 -11.94
C ALA A 85 -3.08 -12.86 -12.00
N SER A 86 -3.89 -12.78 -10.95
CA SER A 86 -5.22 -13.39 -10.91
C SER A 86 -6.20 -12.80 -11.90
N VAL A 87 -5.96 -11.56 -12.36
CA VAL A 87 -6.77 -10.89 -13.40
C VAL A 87 -5.98 -10.72 -14.70
N ASN A 88 -4.96 -11.55 -14.91
CA ASN A 88 -4.13 -11.59 -16.11
C ASN A 88 -3.38 -10.29 -16.41
N LEU A 89 -2.92 -9.63 -15.36
CA LEU A 89 -2.04 -8.48 -15.43
C LEU A 89 -0.69 -8.78 -14.79
N ALA A 90 0.31 -7.96 -15.06
CA ALA A 90 1.64 -8.13 -14.49
C ALA A 90 2.25 -6.76 -14.13
N VAL A 91 3.11 -6.76 -13.10
CA VAL A 91 3.92 -5.60 -12.74
C VAL A 91 5.26 -5.72 -13.45
N VAL A 92 5.72 -4.64 -14.07
CA VAL A 92 6.97 -4.58 -14.84
C VAL A 92 7.84 -3.48 -14.25
N LYS A 93 9.11 -3.80 -14.08
CA LYS A 93 10.11 -2.81 -13.66
C LYS A 93 10.51 -1.87 -14.77
#